data_9287817a9663b2a8013bd2784bb5fba4
#
_entry.id   9287817a9663b2a8013bd2784bb5fba4
#
_cell.length_a   1.000
_cell.length_b   1.000
_cell.length_c   1.000
_cell.angle_alpha   90.00
_cell.angle_beta   90.00
_cell.angle_gamma   90.00
#
_symmetry.space_group_name_H-M   'P 1'
#
loop_
_entity.id
_entity.type
_entity.pdbx_description
1 polymer ?
#
loop_
_entity_poly.entity_id
_entity_poly.type
_entity_poly.pdbx_seq_one_letter_code
_entity_poly.pdbx_strand_id
1 'polypeptide(L)'
;MNCLEKITAAAALTAATLLPSAACTSWIIHKSVSASGRMLVQKCRDSHRRPLDADVRRSRHGVKWMRIGMFKHCALFAVSERGLAAIMNDGDDLTVQHPNVARPEINHAHSSIACAEIMRQIMDECATAEQAVKLILHYGRNKTQVGRGQTMFVADPRRAFMVDLGPGYAEAKEVTGGIIIITNCLHLPGIEPLSRKAVTGVRSDRSREANVRTELKKRRVNGKYTVKGTIETSRLRCRKEIQGKYPCRRNSLGGTCFELDPEFPAQLTTAYIALGPQQHTVYLPTPMTIEQFPKEIFDTSWADLAYKLSEREGYDHRFLARIAAFEEKILPEYEQVREEARQLLKAGKKTEAVKLLNDCYARQYAEALKLLKEIDAESVKDPLKGEKIPAEV
;
A
#
# COMPACT_ATOMS: atom_id res chain seq x y z
N MET A 1 -33.68 34.11 -3.53
CA MET A 1 -32.22 33.88 -3.61
C MET A 1 -31.61 34.93 -4.54
N ASN A 2 -30.83 35.83 -4.00
CA ASN A 2 -30.16 36.90 -4.74
C ASN A 2 -29.01 36.32 -5.61
N CYS A 3 -28.67 37.04 -6.66
CA CYS A 3 -27.61 36.62 -7.59
C CYS A 3 -26.27 36.31 -6.89
N LEU A 4 -26.00 37.04 -5.77
CA LEU A 4 -24.84 36.82 -4.91
C LEU A 4 -24.86 35.44 -4.20
N GLU A 5 -26.02 34.98 -3.75
CA GLU A 5 -26.17 33.66 -3.09
C GLU A 5 -25.98 32.50 -4.09
N LYS A 6 -26.36 32.70 -5.35
CA LYS A 6 -26.12 31.71 -6.42
C LYS A 6 -24.64 31.64 -6.79
N ILE A 7 -23.92 32.77 -6.77
CA ILE A 7 -22.48 32.81 -7.05
C ILE A 7 -21.69 32.17 -5.90
N THR A 8 -22.07 32.43 -4.65
CA THR A 8 -21.42 31.79 -3.48
C THR A 8 -21.69 30.30 -3.40
N ALA A 9 -22.90 29.86 -3.73
CA ALA A 9 -23.24 28.43 -3.78
C ALA A 9 -22.50 27.72 -4.93
N ALA A 10 -22.38 28.35 -6.12
CA ALA A 10 -21.62 27.81 -7.23
C ALA A 10 -20.11 27.77 -6.94
N ALA A 11 -19.55 28.80 -6.30
CA ALA A 11 -18.15 28.83 -5.89
C ALA A 11 -17.84 27.79 -4.80
N ALA A 12 -18.74 27.59 -3.84
CA ALA A 12 -18.62 26.53 -2.83
C ALA A 12 -18.73 25.13 -3.42
N LEU A 13 -19.61 24.94 -4.41
CA LEU A 13 -19.74 23.68 -5.15
C LEU A 13 -18.49 23.40 -5.99
N THR A 14 -17.92 24.42 -6.62
CA THR A 14 -16.68 24.28 -7.43
C THR A 14 -15.46 24.03 -6.56
N ALA A 15 -15.39 24.66 -5.37
CA ALA A 15 -14.32 24.40 -4.39
C ALA A 15 -14.40 22.98 -3.80
N ALA A 16 -15.61 22.45 -3.59
CA ALA A 16 -15.81 21.08 -3.11
C ALA A 16 -15.40 20.00 -4.14
N THR A 17 -15.42 20.35 -5.44
CA THR A 17 -15.01 19.43 -6.53
C THR A 17 -13.51 19.43 -6.79
N LEU A 18 -12.75 20.37 -6.20
CA LEU A 18 -11.29 20.49 -6.35
C LEU A 18 -10.49 19.83 -5.22
N LEU A 19 -11.12 19.14 -4.27
CA LEU A 19 -10.37 18.32 -3.32
C LEU A 19 -9.74 17.16 -4.10
N PRO A 20 -8.41 17.08 -4.15
CA PRO A 20 -7.76 15.99 -4.86
C PRO A 20 -8.20 14.68 -4.26
N SER A 21 -8.81 13.82 -5.07
CA SER A 21 -9.26 12.49 -4.64
C SER A 21 -8.07 11.73 -4.02
N ALA A 22 -8.32 11.02 -2.93
CA ALA A 22 -7.34 10.11 -2.36
C ALA A 22 -6.89 9.15 -3.46
N ALA A 23 -5.64 9.21 -3.87
CA ALA A 23 -5.12 8.41 -4.95
C ALA A 23 -4.28 7.27 -4.39
N CYS A 24 -4.61 6.06 -4.76
CA CYS A 24 -3.85 4.87 -4.41
C CYS A 24 -3.17 4.30 -5.65
N THR A 25 -2.05 3.63 -5.45
CA THR A 25 -1.42 2.85 -6.51
C THR A 25 -0.97 1.53 -5.92
N SER A 26 -1.27 0.43 -6.61
CA SER A 26 -0.87 -0.90 -6.16
C SER A 26 -0.45 -1.74 -7.34
N TRP A 27 0.41 -2.72 -7.10
CA TRP A 27 0.78 -3.69 -8.13
C TRP A 27 1.12 -5.05 -7.55
N ILE A 28 0.90 -6.06 -8.37
CA ILE A 28 1.41 -7.41 -8.15
C ILE A 28 2.49 -7.68 -9.17
N ILE A 29 3.60 -8.26 -8.72
CA ILE A 29 4.62 -8.88 -9.53
C ILE A 29 4.50 -10.38 -9.31
N HIS A 30 4.07 -11.09 -10.36
CA HIS A 30 3.91 -12.53 -10.30
C HIS A 30 5.26 -13.23 -10.09
N LYS A 31 5.25 -14.32 -9.34
CA LYS A 31 6.46 -15.11 -9.02
C LYS A 31 7.29 -15.51 -10.23
N SER A 32 6.68 -15.71 -11.40
CA SER A 32 7.38 -16.09 -12.63
C SER A 32 8.34 -15.02 -13.17
N VAL A 33 8.13 -13.76 -12.80
CA VAL A 33 8.94 -12.61 -13.24
C VAL A 33 9.65 -11.89 -12.08
N SER A 34 9.42 -12.31 -10.85
CA SER A 34 10.15 -11.85 -9.66
C SER A 34 11.54 -12.48 -9.61
N ALA A 35 12.54 -11.74 -9.17
CA ALA A 35 13.91 -12.20 -8.98
C ALA A 35 14.02 -13.29 -7.91
N SER A 36 13.24 -13.16 -6.84
CA SER A 36 13.21 -14.13 -5.75
C SER A 36 12.33 -15.36 -6.03
N GLY A 37 11.61 -15.38 -7.16
CA GLY A 37 10.61 -16.43 -7.45
C GLY A 37 9.38 -16.39 -6.55
N ARG A 38 9.23 -15.34 -5.75
CA ARG A 38 8.10 -15.14 -4.82
C ARG A 38 7.13 -14.10 -5.36
N MET A 39 5.87 -14.17 -4.93
CA MET A 39 4.86 -13.16 -5.24
C MET A 39 5.18 -11.87 -4.48
N LEU A 40 5.22 -10.72 -5.20
CA LEU A 40 5.36 -9.41 -4.58
C LEU A 40 4.05 -8.62 -4.73
N VAL A 41 3.55 -8.08 -3.62
CA VAL A 41 2.30 -7.32 -3.58
C VAL A 41 2.58 -5.95 -2.98
N GLN A 42 2.55 -4.91 -3.80
CA GLN A 42 2.87 -3.54 -3.40
C GLN A 42 1.63 -2.67 -3.26
N LYS A 43 1.64 -1.82 -2.26
CA LYS A 43 0.65 -0.76 -2.05
C LYS A 43 1.34 0.56 -1.73
N CYS A 44 0.87 1.63 -2.41
CA CYS A 44 1.09 3.02 -2.02
C CYS A 44 -0.27 3.63 -1.65
N ARG A 45 -0.37 4.24 -0.47
CA ARG A 45 -1.60 4.85 0.02
C ARG A 45 -1.46 6.37 0.07
N ASP A 46 -2.39 7.05 -0.57
CA ASP A 46 -2.55 8.50 -0.47
C ASP A 46 -3.86 8.84 0.22
N SER A 47 -3.87 9.85 1.09
CA SER A 47 -5.07 10.39 1.71
C SER A 47 -4.75 11.74 2.35
N HIS A 48 -5.76 12.57 2.52
CA HIS A 48 -5.68 13.82 3.30
C HIS A 48 -5.97 13.59 4.80
N ARG A 49 -6.19 12.33 5.19
CA ARG A 49 -6.58 11.97 6.55
C ARG A 49 -5.37 11.52 7.36
N ARG A 50 -5.54 10.85 8.43
CA ARG A 50 -4.53 10.49 9.44
C ARG A 50 -3.39 9.60 8.90
N PRO A 51 -2.21 9.59 9.58
CA PRO A 51 -1.12 8.69 9.26
C PRO A 51 -1.53 7.22 9.36
N LEU A 52 -0.75 6.36 8.69
CA LEU A 52 -0.87 4.91 8.84
C LEU A 52 -0.24 4.47 10.16
N ASP A 53 -0.85 3.46 10.74
CA ASP A 53 -0.34 2.65 11.84
C ASP A 53 -0.26 1.18 11.44
N ALA A 54 0.48 0.39 12.20
CA ALA A 54 0.53 -1.06 12.00
C ALA A 54 0.46 -1.80 13.34
N ASP A 55 -0.20 -2.95 13.34
CA ASP A 55 -0.26 -3.85 14.48
C ASP A 55 -0.26 -5.32 14.05
N VAL A 56 0.06 -6.19 14.99
CA VAL A 56 -0.08 -7.64 14.86
C VAL A 56 -1.37 -8.06 15.55
N ARG A 57 -2.16 -8.85 14.87
CA ARG A 57 -3.45 -9.37 15.34
C ARG A 57 -3.50 -10.88 15.28
N ARG A 58 -4.43 -11.42 16.05
CA ARG A 58 -4.81 -12.82 15.94
C ARG A 58 -6.28 -12.91 15.56
N SER A 59 -6.57 -13.76 14.59
CA SER A 59 -7.93 -14.09 14.20
C SER A 59 -8.64 -14.87 15.32
N ARG A 60 -9.96 -15.02 15.22
CA ARG A 60 -10.74 -15.89 16.12
C ARG A 60 -10.28 -17.37 16.10
N HIS A 61 -9.55 -17.76 15.07
CA HIS A 61 -8.97 -19.09 14.91
C HIS A 61 -7.48 -19.15 15.30
N GLY A 62 -6.96 -18.11 15.97
CA GLY A 62 -5.57 -18.03 16.42
C GLY A 62 -4.55 -17.68 15.33
N VAL A 63 -4.97 -17.47 14.08
CA VAL A 63 -4.07 -17.12 12.97
C VAL A 63 -3.53 -15.72 13.17
N LYS A 64 -2.22 -15.59 13.16
CA LYS A 64 -1.51 -14.30 13.24
C LYS A 64 -1.53 -13.57 11.90
N TRP A 65 -1.76 -12.26 11.94
CA TRP A 65 -1.71 -11.41 10.78
C TRP A 65 -1.28 -9.98 11.11
N MET A 66 -0.60 -9.34 10.19
CA MET A 66 -0.22 -7.93 10.28
C MET A 66 -1.30 -7.08 9.62
N ARG A 67 -1.75 -6.06 10.33
CA ARG A 67 -2.61 -4.99 9.84
C ARG A 67 -1.77 -3.75 9.58
N ILE A 68 -1.92 -3.16 8.41
CA ILE A 68 -1.47 -1.79 8.14
C ILE A 68 -2.70 -1.00 7.71
N GLY A 69 -2.96 0.13 8.37
CA GLY A 69 -4.18 0.85 8.14
C GLY A 69 -4.27 2.18 8.86
N MET A 70 -5.48 2.62 9.15
CA MET A 70 -5.78 3.88 9.83
C MET A 70 -6.71 3.64 11.02
N PHE A 71 -6.63 4.51 12.04
CA PHE A 71 -7.57 4.51 13.17
C PHE A 71 -7.58 3.24 14.02
N LYS A 72 -6.51 2.47 14.04
CA LYS A 72 -6.40 1.20 14.79
C LYS A 72 -7.46 0.13 14.44
N HIS A 73 -8.46 0.46 13.64
CA HIS A 73 -9.58 -0.44 13.30
C HIS A 73 -9.68 -0.73 11.81
N CYS A 74 -9.20 0.17 10.96
CA CYS A 74 -9.31 0.04 9.52
C CYS A 74 -8.06 -0.66 8.95
N ALA A 75 -8.21 -1.88 8.47
CA ALA A 75 -7.18 -2.57 7.70
C ALA A 75 -7.29 -2.17 6.23
N LEU A 76 -6.24 -1.58 5.68
CA LEU A 76 -6.14 -1.22 4.25
C LEU A 76 -5.26 -2.20 3.49
N PHE A 77 -4.27 -2.75 4.17
CA PHE A 77 -3.41 -3.83 3.70
C PHE A 77 -3.17 -4.78 4.86
N ALA A 78 -3.12 -6.05 4.54
CA ALA A 78 -2.88 -7.08 5.54
C ALA A 78 -2.15 -8.27 4.92
N VAL A 79 -1.40 -8.99 5.77
CA VAL A 79 -0.78 -10.27 5.43
C VAL A 79 -0.83 -11.19 6.64
N SER A 80 -1.14 -12.46 6.42
CA SER A 80 -1.23 -13.47 7.48
C SER A 80 -0.03 -14.43 7.48
N GLU A 81 0.17 -15.12 8.58
CA GLU A 81 1.16 -16.21 8.71
C GLU A 81 0.89 -17.40 7.76
N ARG A 82 -0.29 -17.45 7.11
CA ARG A 82 -0.59 -18.38 6.04
C ARG A 82 0.02 -17.95 4.68
N GLY A 83 0.64 -16.78 4.62
CA GLY A 83 1.13 -16.17 3.39
C GLY A 83 0.03 -15.50 2.57
N LEU A 84 -1.18 -15.36 3.09
CA LEU A 84 -2.28 -14.67 2.42
C LEU A 84 -2.12 -13.16 2.61
N ALA A 85 -1.99 -12.42 1.52
CA ALA A 85 -1.95 -10.96 1.48
C ALA A 85 -3.21 -10.40 0.80
N ALA A 86 -3.72 -9.31 1.33
CA ALA A 86 -4.80 -8.55 0.71
C ALA A 86 -4.52 -7.05 0.81
N ILE A 87 -4.76 -6.34 -0.29
CA ILE A 87 -4.63 -4.88 -0.38
C ILE A 87 -5.81 -4.32 -1.16
N MET A 88 -6.17 -3.07 -0.90
CA MET A 88 -7.33 -2.47 -1.49
C MET A 88 -7.08 -1.02 -1.90
N ASN A 89 -7.65 -0.62 -3.05
CA ASN A 89 -7.74 0.75 -3.52
C ASN A 89 -9.20 1.19 -3.55
N ASP A 90 -9.45 2.44 -3.19
CA ASP A 90 -10.77 3.04 -3.44
C ASP A 90 -10.98 3.17 -4.95
N GLY A 91 -12.11 2.72 -5.47
CA GLY A 91 -12.58 2.97 -6.83
C GLY A 91 -13.50 4.19 -6.81
N ASP A 92 -12.93 5.38 -7.03
CA ASP A 92 -13.66 6.66 -6.96
C ASP A 92 -14.65 6.84 -8.12
N ASP A 93 -14.64 5.95 -9.09
CA ASP A 93 -15.37 6.06 -10.35
C ASP A 93 -16.74 5.41 -10.34
N LEU A 94 -17.07 4.59 -9.34
CA LEU A 94 -18.42 4.07 -9.19
C LEU A 94 -19.34 5.09 -8.55
N THR A 95 -20.24 5.57 -9.33
CA THR A 95 -21.46 6.15 -8.81
C THR A 95 -22.56 5.13 -8.86
N VAL A 96 -23.16 4.93 -7.73
CA VAL A 96 -24.33 4.11 -7.58
C VAL A 96 -25.52 4.79 -8.26
N GLN A 97 -25.65 4.63 -9.55
CA GLN A 97 -26.92 4.76 -10.26
C GLN A 97 -27.17 3.48 -11.05
N HIS A 98 -27.14 2.38 -10.37
CA HIS A 98 -27.83 1.22 -10.92
C HIS A 98 -29.32 1.48 -10.70
N PRO A 99 -30.17 1.44 -11.76
CA PRO A 99 -31.61 1.72 -11.64
C PRO A 99 -32.34 0.81 -10.65
N ASN A 100 -31.76 -0.32 -10.29
CA ASN A 100 -32.30 -1.30 -9.36
C ASN A 100 -31.68 -1.25 -7.95
N VAL A 101 -30.78 -0.30 -7.68
CA VAL A 101 -30.22 -0.10 -6.33
C VAL A 101 -30.80 1.19 -5.80
N ALA A 102 -31.76 1.09 -4.87
CA ALA A 102 -32.21 2.23 -4.08
C ALA A 102 -30.96 2.96 -3.59
N ARG A 103 -30.87 4.30 -3.81
CA ARG A 103 -29.73 5.10 -3.33
C ARG A 103 -29.53 4.81 -1.85
N PRO A 104 -28.52 4.06 -1.42
CA PRO A 104 -28.05 4.24 -0.07
C PRO A 104 -27.50 5.66 -0.08
N GLU A 105 -27.89 6.49 0.87
CA GLU A 105 -27.16 7.71 1.17
C GLU A 105 -25.71 7.28 1.33
N ILE A 106 -24.84 7.67 0.39
CA ILE A 106 -23.45 7.25 0.38
C ILE A 106 -22.80 7.97 1.55
N ASN A 107 -22.96 7.43 2.72
CA ASN A 107 -22.25 7.88 3.90
C ASN A 107 -20.81 7.41 3.73
N HIS A 108 -19.91 8.33 3.37
CA HIS A 108 -18.49 8.07 3.17
C HIS A 108 -17.82 7.32 4.35
N ALA A 109 -18.40 7.39 5.54
CA ALA A 109 -17.97 6.63 6.71
C ALA A 109 -18.27 5.13 6.59
N HIS A 110 -19.39 4.74 6.00
CA HIS A 110 -19.79 3.34 5.90
C HIS A 110 -18.96 2.53 4.89
N SER A 111 -18.47 3.14 3.81
CA SER A 111 -17.65 2.41 2.84
C SER A 111 -16.30 1.96 3.42
N SER A 112 -15.70 2.78 4.27
CA SER A 112 -14.42 2.44 4.94
C SER A 112 -14.60 1.31 5.96
N ILE A 113 -15.74 1.26 6.64
CA ILE A 113 -16.05 0.22 7.63
C ILE A 113 -16.30 -1.12 6.94
N ALA A 114 -17.08 -1.14 5.86
CA ALA A 114 -17.33 -2.36 5.09
C ALA A 114 -16.03 -2.95 4.54
N CYS A 115 -15.11 -2.12 4.06
CA CYS A 115 -13.80 -2.56 3.56
C CYS A 115 -12.92 -3.14 4.66
N ALA A 116 -12.84 -2.47 5.79
CA ALA A 116 -12.09 -2.95 6.95
C ALA A 116 -12.65 -4.30 7.44
N GLU A 117 -13.96 -4.48 7.37
CA GLU A 117 -14.62 -5.73 7.74
C GLU A 117 -14.32 -6.86 6.75
N ILE A 118 -14.36 -6.58 5.44
CA ILE A 118 -13.96 -7.57 4.41
C ILE A 118 -12.51 -8.00 4.64
N MET A 119 -11.58 -7.05 4.87
CA MET A 119 -10.19 -7.36 5.16
C MET A 119 -10.03 -8.20 6.42
N ARG A 120 -10.75 -7.86 7.48
CA ARG A 120 -10.74 -8.62 8.73
C ARG A 120 -11.22 -10.06 8.48
N GLN A 121 -12.32 -10.24 7.79
CA GLN A 121 -12.87 -11.58 7.50
C GLN A 121 -11.95 -12.39 6.58
N ILE A 122 -11.31 -11.77 5.58
CA ILE A 122 -10.29 -12.45 4.77
C ILE A 122 -9.18 -13.01 5.67
N MET A 123 -8.66 -12.23 6.62
CA MET A 123 -7.59 -12.66 7.51
C MET A 123 -8.06 -13.69 8.55
N ASP A 124 -9.30 -13.59 8.99
CA ASP A 124 -9.89 -14.50 9.97
C ASP A 124 -10.25 -15.86 9.35
N GLU A 125 -10.83 -15.89 8.16
CA GLU A 125 -11.53 -17.06 7.65
C GLU A 125 -10.80 -17.74 6.48
N CYS A 126 -9.98 -16.99 5.72
CA CYS A 126 -9.39 -17.52 4.50
C CYS A 126 -7.94 -18.00 4.73
N ALA A 127 -7.62 -19.15 4.13
CA ALA A 127 -6.27 -19.68 4.09
C ALA A 127 -5.58 -19.44 2.74
N THR A 128 -6.35 -19.22 1.67
CA THR A 128 -5.85 -19.06 0.31
C THR A 128 -6.46 -17.86 -0.39
N ALA A 129 -5.78 -17.38 -1.42
CA ALA A 129 -6.29 -16.29 -2.26
C ALA A 129 -7.63 -16.67 -2.94
N GLU A 130 -7.81 -17.92 -3.31
CA GLU A 130 -9.06 -18.39 -3.91
C GLU A 130 -10.25 -18.33 -2.93
N GLN A 131 -10.03 -18.71 -1.66
CA GLN A 131 -11.06 -18.57 -0.62
C GLN A 131 -11.41 -17.09 -0.40
N ALA A 132 -10.41 -16.24 -0.33
CA ALA A 132 -10.61 -14.80 -0.16
C ALA A 132 -11.39 -14.19 -1.35
N VAL A 133 -11.10 -14.59 -2.58
CA VAL A 133 -11.87 -14.18 -3.77
C VAL A 133 -13.33 -14.58 -3.64
N LYS A 134 -13.62 -15.84 -3.26
CA LYS A 134 -15.01 -16.31 -3.06
C LYS A 134 -15.74 -15.46 -2.03
N LEU A 135 -15.08 -15.10 -0.94
CA LEU A 135 -15.63 -14.23 0.10
C LEU A 135 -15.93 -12.83 -0.43
N ILE A 136 -14.98 -12.20 -1.16
CA ILE A 136 -15.14 -10.86 -1.72
C ILE A 136 -16.29 -10.82 -2.74
N LEU A 137 -16.36 -11.83 -3.63
CA LEU A 137 -17.43 -11.95 -4.62
C LEU A 137 -18.81 -12.09 -3.95
N HIS A 138 -18.88 -12.84 -2.84
CA HIS A 138 -20.10 -12.93 -2.06
C HIS A 138 -20.56 -11.57 -1.52
N TYR A 139 -19.64 -10.78 -0.94
CA TYR A 139 -19.94 -9.43 -0.45
C TYR A 139 -20.37 -8.48 -1.55
N GLY A 140 -19.66 -8.46 -2.67
CA GLY A 140 -19.99 -7.57 -3.79
C GLY A 140 -21.34 -7.86 -4.41
N ARG A 141 -21.74 -9.14 -4.49
CA ARG A 141 -23.05 -9.56 -5.06
C ARG A 141 -24.21 -9.30 -4.11
N ASN A 142 -23.99 -9.43 -2.81
CA ASN A 142 -25.01 -9.20 -1.79
C ASN A 142 -25.10 -7.73 -1.38
N LYS A 143 -25.46 -6.88 -2.28
CA LYS A 143 -25.85 -5.45 -2.33
C LYS A 143 -25.74 -4.56 -1.05
N THR A 144 -25.61 -5.12 0.15
CA THR A 144 -25.87 -4.41 1.41
C THR A 144 -24.62 -3.86 2.11
N GLN A 145 -23.40 -4.24 1.67
CA GLN A 145 -22.20 -3.98 2.46
C GLN A 145 -21.11 -3.15 1.75
N VAL A 146 -21.19 -2.96 0.44
CA VAL A 146 -20.18 -2.21 -0.32
C VAL A 146 -20.77 -0.89 -0.80
N GLY A 147 -20.46 0.19 -0.09
CA GLY A 147 -20.99 1.53 -0.40
C GLY A 147 -20.27 2.25 -1.55
N ARG A 148 -19.08 1.76 -1.98
CA ARG A 148 -18.27 2.34 -3.07
C ARG A 148 -17.60 1.28 -3.89
N GLY A 149 -17.22 1.64 -5.12
CA GLY A 149 -16.34 0.84 -5.93
C GLY A 149 -14.97 0.67 -5.28
N GLN A 150 -14.41 -0.51 -5.44
CA GLN A 150 -13.09 -0.85 -4.94
C GLN A 150 -12.40 -1.80 -5.89
N THR A 151 -11.10 -1.69 -5.96
CA THR A 151 -10.28 -2.70 -6.61
C THR A 151 -9.29 -3.25 -5.59
N MET A 152 -9.19 -4.57 -5.56
CA MET A 152 -8.37 -5.29 -4.58
C MET A 152 -7.38 -6.20 -5.28
N PHE A 153 -6.24 -6.41 -4.64
CA PHE A 153 -5.42 -7.58 -4.88
C PHE A 153 -5.50 -8.52 -3.69
N VAL A 154 -5.65 -9.79 -4.00
CA VAL A 154 -5.55 -10.89 -3.04
C VAL A 154 -4.54 -11.89 -3.58
N ALA A 155 -3.56 -12.25 -2.79
CA ALA A 155 -2.50 -13.15 -3.22
C ALA A 155 -2.07 -14.07 -2.08
N ASP A 156 -1.76 -15.30 -2.44
CA ASP A 156 -0.97 -16.22 -1.64
C ASP A 156 0.30 -16.62 -2.43
N PRO A 157 1.22 -17.43 -1.89
CA PRO A 157 2.43 -17.81 -2.62
C PRO A 157 2.20 -18.56 -3.93
N ARG A 158 1.00 -19.11 -4.14
CA ARG A 158 0.66 -19.93 -5.31
C ARG A 158 -0.10 -19.14 -6.37
N ARG A 159 -1.12 -18.37 -5.95
CA ARG A 159 -2.08 -17.69 -6.83
C ARG A 159 -2.27 -16.23 -6.41
N ALA A 160 -2.61 -15.40 -7.36
CA ALA A 160 -2.97 -14.02 -7.13
C ALA A 160 -4.17 -13.62 -7.99
N PHE A 161 -4.98 -12.70 -7.48
CA PHE A 161 -6.18 -12.21 -8.14
C PHE A 161 -6.30 -10.70 -8.03
N MET A 162 -6.79 -10.09 -9.09
CA MET A 162 -7.37 -8.76 -9.09
C MET A 162 -8.88 -8.90 -8.97
N VAL A 163 -9.50 -8.13 -8.09
CA VAL A 163 -10.94 -8.17 -7.83
C VAL A 163 -11.47 -6.75 -7.87
N ASP A 164 -12.43 -6.49 -8.73
CA ASP A 164 -13.21 -5.24 -8.72
C ASP A 164 -14.56 -5.51 -8.07
N LEU A 165 -14.96 -4.65 -7.16
CA LEU A 165 -16.24 -4.78 -6.46
C LEU A 165 -16.90 -3.42 -6.22
N GLY A 166 -18.21 -3.47 -6.14
CA GLY A 166 -19.07 -2.33 -5.85
C GLY A 166 -20.47 -2.81 -5.46
N PRO A 167 -21.42 -1.91 -5.19
CA PRO A 167 -22.78 -2.29 -4.81
C PRO A 167 -23.46 -3.15 -5.88
N GLY A 168 -23.67 -4.43 -5.56
CA GLY A 168 -24.30 -5.40 -6.45
C GLY A 168 -23.44 -5.88 -7.62
N TYR A 169 -22.13 -5.60 -7.58
CA TYR A 169 -21.18 -6.03 -8.59
C TYR A 169 -19.90 -6.57 -7.92
N ALA A 170 -19.42 -7.69 -8.41
CA ALA A 170 -18.08 -8.15 -8.09
C ALA A 170 -17.58 -9.10 -9.18
N GLU A 171 -16.37 -8.83 -9.67
CA GLU A 171 -15.67 -9.65 -10.65
C GLU A 171 -14.23 -9.89 -10.22
N ALA A 172 -13.68 -11.03 -10.60
CA ALA A 172 -12.30 -11.40 -10.28
C ALA A 172 -11.57 -11.93 -11.50
N LYS A 173 -10.28 -11.61 -11.60
CA LYS A 173 -9.37 -12.11 -12.63
C LYS A 173 -8.10 -12.62 -12.00
N GLU A 174 -7.72 -13.84 -12.33
CA GLU A 174 -6.45 -14.42 -11.89
C GLU A 174 -5.27 -13.73 -12.58
N VAL A 175 -4.21 -13.47 -11.82
CA VAL A 175 -2.92 -12.97 -12.29
C VAL A 175 -2.03 -14.17 -12.58
N THR A 176 -1.98 -14.60 -13.82
CA THR A 176 -1.25 -15.80 -14.24
C THR A 176 0.21 -15.56 -14.60
N GLY A 177 0.65 -14.29 -14.63
CA GLY A 177 2.03 -13.92 -14.97
C GLY A 177 2.23 -12.40 -15.07
N GLY A 178 3.48 -11.99 -15.23
CA GLY A 178 3.87 -10.59 -15.46
C GLY A 178 3.60 -9.67 -14.26
N ILE A 179 3.22 -8.42 -14.57
CA ILE A 179 2.85 -7.41 -13.58
C ILE A 179 1.46 -6.86 -13.88
N ILE A 180 0.65 -6.71 -12.85
CA ILE A 180 -0.61 -5.96 -12.91
C ILE A 180 -0.52 -4.77 -11.97
N ILE A 181 -0.96 -3.62 -12.44
CA ILE A 181 -0.96 -2.35 -11.70
C ILE A 181 -2.39 -1.85 -11.67
N ILE A 182 -2.86 -1.43 -10.51
CA ILE A 182 -4.17 -0.83 -10.29
C ILE A 182 -4.03 0.53 -9.60
N THR A 183 -4.97 1.40 -9.92
CA THR A 183 -5.09 2.73 -9.32
C THR A 183 -6.50 2.92 -8.71
N ASN A 184 -7.10 4.08 -8.85
CA ASN A 184 -8.44 4.36 -8.34
C ASN A 184 -9.53 4.23 -9.40
N CYS A 185 -9.32 3.42 -10.41
CA CYS A 185 -10.32 3.06 -11.40
C CYS A 185 -10.49 1.55 -11.45
N LEU A 186 -11.67 1.13 -11.86
CA LEU A 186 -11.97 -0.28 -12.03
C LEU A 186 -11.43 -0.79 -13.37
N HIS A 187 -11.10 -2.06 -13.43
CA HIS A 187 -10.29 -2.63 -14.50
C HIS A 187 -10.96 -3.79 -15.23
N LEU A 188 -11.94 -4.45 -14.57
CA LEU A 188 -12.59 -5.63 -15.13
C LEU A 188 -13.77 -5.28 -16.01
N PRO A 189 -14.09 -6.10 -17.05
CA PRO A 189 -15.20 -5.86 -17.94
C PRO A 189 -16.55 -5.85 -17.23
N GLY A 190 -17.52 -5.11 -17.77
CA GLY A 190 -18.88 -5.04 -17.25
C GLY A 190 -19.13 -3.95 -16.23
N ILE A 191 -18.07 -3.23 -15.81
CA ILE A 191 -18.19 -2.15 -14.83
C ILE A 191 -18.16 -0.76 -15.47
N GLU A 192 -17.70 -0.64 -16.70
CA GLU A 192 -17.63 0.63 -17.44
C GLU A 192 -18.94 1.41 -17.45
N PRO A 193 -20.11 0.76 -17.61
CA PRO A 193 -21.40 1.47 -17.57
C PRO A 193 -21.73 2.06 -16.19
N LEU A 194 -21.08 1.57 -15.14
CA LEU A 194 -21.28 2.01 -13.76
C LEU A 194 -20.28 3.09 -13.34
N SER A 195 -19.24 3.34 -14.14
CA SER A 195 -18.22 4.33 -13.86
C SER A 195 -18.70 5.73 -14.20
N ARG A 196 -18.52 6.67 -13.26
CA ARG A 196 -18.78 8.12 -13.47
C ARG A 196 -17.52 8.96 -13.44
N LYS A 197 -16.36 8.34 -13.33
CA LYS A 197 -15.14 9.11 -13.31
C LYS A 197 -15.04 9.90 -14.61
N ALA A 198 -14.87 11.21 -14.48
CA ALA A 198 -14.64 12.05 -15.64
C ALA A 198 -13.49 11.46 -16.47
N VAL A 199 -13.61 11.48 -17.79
CA VAL A 199 -12.63 10.92 -18.74
C VAL A 199 -11.19 11.38 -18.42
N THR A 200 -11.03 12.60 -17.93
CA THR A 200 -9.76 13.14 -17.46
C THR A 200 -9.18 12.41 -16.25
N GLY A 201 -10.01 12.03 -15.29
CA GLY A 201 -9.60 11.27 -14.11
C GLY A 201 -9.13 9.87 -14.48
N VAL A 202 -9.87 9.17 -15.33
CA VAL A 202 -9.48 7.85 -15.86
C VAL A 202 -8.16 7.93 -16.63
N ARG A 203 -7.96 8.96 -17.46
CA ARG A 203 -6.69 9.20 -18.17
C ARG A 203 -5.52 9.39 -17.22
N SER A 204 -5.72 10.15 -16.13
CA SER A 204 -4.67 10.35 -15.12
C SER A 204 -4.27 9.03 -14.44
N ASP A 205 -5.24 8.20 -14.09
CA ASP A 205 -4.99 6.90 -13.48
C ASP A 205 -4.27 5.94 -14.43
N ARG A 206 -4.71 5.85 -15.68
CA ARG A 206 -4.06 5.03 -16.71
C ARG A 206 -2.64 5.52 -17.04
N SER A 207 -2.41 6.84 -17.05
CA SER A 207 -1.07 7.41 -17.21
C SER A 207 -0.15 7.01 -16.05
N ARG A 208 -0.66 7.02 -14.82
CA ARG A 208 0.08 6.58 -13.64
C ARG A 208 0.45 5.10 -13.71
N GLU A 209 -0.48 4.25 -14.11
CA GLU A 209 -0.23 2.81 -14.34
C GLU A 209 0.88 2.60 -15.39
N ALA A 210 0.82 3.32 -16.52
CA ALA A 210 1.83 3.25 -17.58
C ALA A 210 3.21 3.70 -17.10
N ASN A 211 3.27 4.80 -16.32
CA ASN A 211 4.52 5.30 -15.76
C ASN A 211 5.13 4.31 -14.75
N VAL A 212 4.32 3.80 -13.82
CA VAL A 212 4.78 2.78 -12.86
C VAL A 212 5.30 1.54 -13.57
N ARG A 213 4.61 1.08 -14.62
CA ARG A 213 5.02 -0.06 -15.44
C ARG A 213 6.36 0.19 -16.10
N THR A 214 6.55 1.39 -16.67
CA THR A 214 7.81 1.79 -17.32
C THR A 214 8.95 1.82 -16.31
N GLU A 215 8.74 2.43 -15.16
CA GLU A 215 9.76 2.56 -14.13
C GLU A 215 10.13 1.22 -13.48
N LEU A 216 9.17 0.34 -13.24
CA LEU A 216 9.44 -1.03 -12.81
C LEU A 216 10.30 -1.79 -13.84
N LYS A 217 9.99 -1.63 -15.14
CA LYS A 217 10.79 -2.27 -16.21
C LYS A 217 12.24 -1.79 -16.24
N LYS A 218 12.50 -0.49 -16.01
CA LYS A 218 13.85 0.08 -15.95
C LYS A 218 14.69 -0.51 -14.79
N ARG A 219 14.04 -0.86 -13.67
CA ARG A 219 14.67 -1.35 -12.43
C ARG A 219 14.79 -2.88 -12.36
N ARG A 220 14.58 -3.56 -13.47
CA ARG A 220 14.82 -5.01 -13.52
C ARG A 220 16.31 -5.34 -13.43
N VAL A 221 16.62 -6.40 -12.68
CA VAL A 221 17.96 -6.98 -12.62
C VAL A 221 17.89 -8.33 -13.34
N ASN A 222 18.72 -8.52 -14.36
CA ASN A 222 18.71 -9.73 -15.21
C ASN A 222 17.31 -10.08 -15.75
N GLY A 223 16.55 -9.05 -16.18
CA GLY A 223 15.19 -9.20 -16.70
C GLY A 223 14.10 -9.47 -15.66
N LYS A 224 14.44 -9.59 -14.39
CA LYS A 224 13.52 -9.89 -13.27
C LYS A 224 13.26 -8.65 -12.39
N TYR A 225 12.08 -8.62 -11.78
CA TYR A 225 11.69 -7.57 -10.84
C TYR A 225 12.18 -7.91 -9.42
N THR A 226 12.65 -6.90 -8.70
CA THR A 226 13.19 -7.05 -7.34
C THR A 226 12.36 -6.27 -6.32
N VAL A 227 12.47 -6.63 -5.04
CA VAL A 227 11.92 -5.83 -3.92
C VAL A 227 12.49 -4.43 -3.95
N LYS A 228 13.83 -4.26 -4.11
CA LYS A 228 14.49 -2.94 -4.21
C LYS A 228 13.86 -2.09 -5.32
N GLY A 229 13.76 -2.62 -6.55
CA GLY A 229 13.16 -1.90 -7.67
C GLY A 229 11.68 -1.53 -7.44
N THR A 230 10.96 -2.35 -6.69
CA THR A 230 9.58 -2.08 -6.26
C THR A 230 9.53 -0.91 -5.27
N ILE A 231 10.38 -0.91 -4.25
CA ILE A 231 10.51 0.18 -3.26
C ILE A 231 10.90 1.49 -3.94
N GLU A 232 11.93 1.50 -4.78
CA GLU A 232 12.36 2.67 -5.52
C GLU A 232 11.25 3.24 -6.40
N THR A 233 10.51 2.37 -7.10
CA THR A 233 9.37 2.80 -7.93
C THR A 233 8.26 3.43 -7.09
N SER A 234 8.01 2.93 -5.89
CA SER A 234 6.99 3.46 -4.98
C SER A 234 7.28 4.90 -4.51
N ARG A 235 8.55 5.30 -4.53
CA ARG A 235 9.03 6.63 -4.13
C ARG A 235 8.98 7.68 -5.21
N LEU A 236 8.71 7.29 -6.45
CA LEU A 236 8.67 8.24 -7.55
C LEU A 236 7.60 9.30 -7.34
N ARG A 237 8.02 10.55 -7.42
CA ARG A 237 7.19 11.74 -7.24
C ARG A 237 7.46 12.74 -8.37
N CYS A 238 6.43 13.42 -8.83
CA CYS A 238 6.58 14.51 -9.78
C CYS A 238 7.00 15.80 -9.06
N ARG A 239 8.06 16.45 -9.51
CA ARG A 239 8.54 17.75 -8.98
C ARG A 239 7.53 18.88 -9.18
N LYS A 240 6.90 18.94 -10.35
CA LYS A 240 5.75 19.83 -10.60
C LYS A 240 4.53 19.00 -10.27
N GLU A 241 3.70 19.45 -9.35
CA GLU A 241 2.45 18.78 -8.94
C GLU A 241 1.48 18.55 -10.11
N ILE A 242 1.97 17.96 -11.20
CA ILE A 242 1.13 17.38 -12.24
C ILE A 242 0.50 16.17 -11.57
N GLN A 243 -0.64 16.43 -10.91
CA GLN A 243 -1.39 15.44 -10.17
C GLN A 243 -1.54 14.16 -10.99
N GLY A 244 -1.18 13.05 -10.38
CA GLY A 244 -1.54 11.75 -10.86
C GLY A 244 -0.51 10.97 -11.67
N LYS A 245 0.71 11.46 -11.91
CA LYS A 245 1.67 10.73 -12.76
C LYS A 245 2.46 9.62 -12.05
N TYR A 246 2.67 9.71 -10.72
CA TYR A 246 3.52 8.79 -9.96
C TYR A 246 2.88 8.34 -8.65
N PRO A 247 3.34 7.23 -8.06
CA PRO A 247 2.72 6.64 -6.87
C PRO A 247 2.94 7.43 -5.59
N CYS A 248 4.06 8.16 -5.43
CA CYS A 248 4.31 9.00 -4.26
C CYS A 248 3.84 10.44 -4.49
N ARG A 249 3.16 11.01 -3.52
CA ARG A 249 2.61 12.36 -3.53
C ARG A 249 2.86 13.05 -2.19
N ARG A 250 2.58 14.36 -2.11
CA ARG A 250 2.67 15.12 -0.85
C ARG A 250 1.75 14.55 0.25
N ASN A 251 0.63 13.99 -0.13
CA ASN A 251 -0.35 13.38 0.75
C ASN A 251 -0.24 11.85 0.86
N SER A 252 0.90 11.28 0.46
CA SER A 252 1.14 9.85 0.66
C SER A 252 1.28 9.53 2.13
N LEU A 253 0.53 8.52 2.58
CA LEU A 253 0.50 8.07 3.97
C LEU A 253 1.50 6.96 4.24
N GLY A 254 1.94 6.25 3.20
CA GLY A 254 2.89 5.15 3.31
C GLY A 254 2.82 4.18 2.15
N GLY A 255 3.71 3.21 2.21
CA GLY A 255 3.78 2.11 1.25
C GLY A 255 4.15 0.80 1.93
N THR A 256 3.76 -0.31 1.32
CA THR A 256 4.12 -1.65 1.81
C THR A 256 4.30 -2.59 0.63
N CYS A 257 5.37 -3.38 0.66
CA CYS A 257 5.57 -4.52 -0.24
C CYS A 257 5.52 -5.80 0.58
N PHE A 258 4.61 -6.70 0.26
CA PHE A 258 4.61 -8.06 0.81
C PHE A 258 5.36 -8.98 -0.13
N GLU A 259 6.31 -9.74 0.37
CA GLU A 259 6.98 -10.83 -0.32
C GLU A 259 6.55 -12.15 0.30
N LEU A 260 5.77 -12.95 -0.45
CA LEU A 260 5.07 -14.11 0.07
C LEU A 260 5.94 -15.36 -0.12
N ASP A 261 6.31 -16.01 0.99
CA ASP A 261 7.15 -17.21 0.96
C ASP A 261 6.33 -18.47 0.76
N PRO A 262 6.66 -19.32 -0.24
CA PRO A 262 5.88 -20.52 -0.54
C PRO A 262 6.19 -21.71 0.37
N GLU A 263 7.35 -21.74 1.02
CA GLU A 263 7.83 -22.91 1.77
C GLU A 263 7.58 -22.74 3.27
N PHE A 264 7.88 -21.56 3.80
CA PHE A 264 7.71 -21.24 5.22
C PHE A 264 6.93 -19.91 5.40
N PRO A 265 5.66 -19.86 4.99
CA PRO A 265 4.92 -18.59 4.97
C PRO A 265 4.82 -17.93 6.35
N ALA A 266 4.69 -18.71 7.41
CA ALA A 266 4.57 -18.20 8.78
C ALA A 266 5.87 -17.58 9.33
N GLN A 267 7.02 -17.89 8.76
CA GLN A 267 8.32 -17.41 9.22
C GLN A 267 8.98 -16.45 8.22
N LEU A 268 8.91 -16.76 6.92
CA LEU A 268 9.69 -16.09 5.89
C LEU A 268 8.90 -15.12 5.00
N THR A 269 7.57 -15.09 5.11
CA THR A 269 6.81 -13.98 4.50
C THR A 269 7.25 -12.68 5.16
N THR A 270 7.56 -11.69 4.34
CA THR A 270 8.12 -10.41 4.79
C THR A 270 7.24 -9.27 4.32
N ALA A 271 6.96 -8.33 5.22
CA ALA A 271 6.36 -7.05 4.91
C ALA A 271 7.43 -5.95 4.95
N TYR A 272 7.73 -5.32 3.83
CA TYR A 272 8.56 -4.11 3.78
C TYR A 272 7.65 -2.92 3.99
N ILE A 273 7.72 -2.28 5.15
CA ILE A 273 6.73 -1.29 5.59
C ILE A 273 7.37 0.09 5.67
N ALA A 274 6.77 1.06 5.00
CA ALA A 274 7.10 2.48 5.08
C ALA A 274 5.88 3.25 5.57
N LEU A 275 5.93 3.80 6.78
CA LEU A 275 4.87 4.65 7.35
C LEU A 275 5.26 6.12 7.20
N GLY A 276 4.34 6.93 6.66
CA GLY A 276 4.59 8.31 6.22
C GLY A 276 4.95 8.40 4.73
N PRO A 277 5.20 9.61 4.20
CA PRO A 277 5.59 9.81 2.82
C PRO A 277 6.82 8.99 2.45
N GLN A 278 6.73 8.12 1.44
CA GLN A 278 7.74 7.10 1.14
C GLN A 278 9.14 7.66 0.85
N GLN A 279 9.24 8.92 0.47
CA GLN A 279 10.54 9.59 0.27
C GLN A 279 11.23 9.98 1.58
N HIS A 280 10.49 10.02 2.69
CA HIS A 280 10.95 10.55 3.97
C HIS A 280 10.92 9.50 5.09
N THR A 281 10.79 8.22 4.73
CA THR A 281 10.75 7.10 5.65
C THR A 281 11.47 5.88 5.08
N VAL A 282 11.91 4.99 5.96
CA VAL A 282 12.59 3.74 5.60
C VAL A 282 11.54 2.66 5.31
N TYR A 283 11.77 1.87 4.25
CA TYR A 283 11.10 0.59 4.06
C TYR A 283 11.77 -0.47 4.93
N LEU A 284 11.16 -0.72 6.08
CA LEU A 284 11.71 -1.63 7.08
C LEU A 284 11.27 -3.08 6.79
N PRO A 285 12.20 -4.02 6.55
CA PRO A 285 11.88 -5.45 6.43
C PRO A 285 11.31 -5.97 7.75
N THR A 286 10.08 -6.45 7.73
CA THR A 286 9.34 -6.88 8.91
C THR A 286 8.91 -8.34 8.73
N PRO A 287 9.50 -9.31 9.44
CA PRO A 287 9.14 -10.71 9.32
C PRO A 287 7.80 -11.02 9.98
N MET A 288 7.07 -12.01 9.45
CA MET A 288 5.84 -12.51 10.07
C MET A 288 6.04 -13.07 11.49
N THR A 289 7.27 -13.30 11.90
CA THR A 289 7.60 -13.86 13.22
C THR A 289 7.44 -12.88 14.39
N ILE A 290 7.38 -11.56 14.15
CA ILE A 290 7.17 -10.60 15.25
C ILE A 290 5.82 -10.82 15.91
N GLU A 291 5.75 -10.60 17.23
CA GLU A 291 4.51 -10.69 17.99
C GLU A 291 3.83 -9.32 18.18
N GLN A 292 4.60 -8.24 18.09
CA GLN A 292 4.09 -6.88 18.18
C GLN A 292 5.03 -5.90 17.47
N PHE A 293 4.46 -4.81 16.99
CA PHE A 293 5.25 -3.69 16.49
C PHE A 293 5.77 -2.83 17.65
N PRO A 294 6.93 -2.17 17.47
CA PRO A 294 7.39 -1.12 18.38
C PRO A 294 6.34 -0.01 18.54
N LYS A 295 6.42 0.67 19.69
CA LYS A 295 5.47 1.71 20.06
C LYS A 295 5.32 2.79 18.99
N GLU A 296 6.43 3.26 18.41
CA GLU A 296 6.46 4.35 17.44
C GLU A 296 5.73 4.01 16.14
N ILE A 297 5.64 2.73 15.78
CA ILE A 297 4.87 2.25 14.63
C ILE A 297 3.38 2.16 14.98
N PHE A 298 3.09 1.70 16.19
CA PHE A 298 1.71 1.52 16.66
C PHE A 298 1.01 2.84 17.01
N ASP A 299 1.72 3.82 17.59
CA ASP A 299 1.16 5.11 18.01
C ASP A 299 1.30 6.23 16.95
N THR A 300 1.77 5.88 15.76
CA THR A 300 1.99 6.78 14.61
C THR A 300 3.16 7.74 14.70
N SER A 301 3.90 7.79 15.82
CA SER A 301 5.01 8.76 15.98
C SER A 301 6.12 8.58 14.94
N TRP A 302 6.32 7.38 14.41
CA TRP A 302 7.18 7.13 13.26
C TRP A 302 6.69 7.86 12.00
N ALA A 303 5.40 7.71 11.67
CA ALA A 303 4.81 8.36 10.52
C ALA A 303 4.80 9.89 10.67
N ASP A 304 4.52 10.39 11.88
CA ASP A 304 4.57 11.83 12.19
C ASP A 304 5.97 12.42 11.98
N LEU A 305 7.01 11.67 12.33
CA LEU A 305 8.40 12.07 12.06
C LEU A 305 8.65 12.18 10.54
N ALA A 306 8.21 11.19 9.75
CA ALA A 306 8.34 11.23 8.29
C ALA A 306 7.56 12.41 7.66
N TYR A 307 6.39 12.76 8.20
CA TYR A 307 5.64 13.95 7.76
C TYR A 307 6.41 15.24 8.07
N LYS A 308 6.97 15.39 9.26
CA LYS A 308 7.81 16.56 9.60
C LYS A 308 8.97 16.71 8.63
N LEU A 309 9.66 15.62 8.29
CA LEU A 309 10.74 15.64 7.31
C LEU A 309 10.24 16.06 5.92
N SER A 310 9.09 15.53 5.49
CA SER A 310 8.47 15.89 4.20
C SER A 310 8.08 17.37 4.13
N GLU A 311 7.58 17.95 5.22
CA GLU A 311 7.22 19.35 5.28
C GLU A 311 8.44 20.28 5.20
N ARG A 312 9.56 19.90 5.84
CA ARG A 312 10.79 20.68 5.87
C ARG A 312 11.59 20.60 4.58
N GLU A 313 11.70 19.42 4.01
CA GLU A 313 12.50 19.19 2.81
C GLU A 313 11.81 19.66 1.53
N GLY A 314 10.47 19.63 1.48
CA GLY A 314 9.72 19.96 0.28
C GLY A 314 10.03 18.98 -0.87
N TYR A 315 10.85 19.40 -1.84
CA TYR A 315 11.27 18.61 -2.99
C TYR A 315 12.77 18.30 -3.01
N ASP A 316 13.50 18.63 -1.96
CA ASP A 316 14.90 18.26 -1.84
C ASP A 316 15.06 16.76 -1.66
N HIS A 317 16.07 16.17 -2.28
CA HIS A 317 16.33 14.73 -2.25
C HIS A 317 17.46 14.33 -1.29
N ARG A 318 17.98 15.26 -0.49
CA ARG A 318 19.09 14.99 0.45
C ARG A 318 18.71 13.90 1.44
N PHE A 319 17.53 13.98 2.03
CA PHE A 319 17.06 12.99 3.00
C PHE A 319 16.79 11.65 2.32
N LEU A 320 16.22 11.67 1.12
CA LEU A 320 16.00 10.46 0.33
C LEU A 320 17.33 9.73 0.04
N ALA A 321 18.39 10.46 -0.30
CA ALA A 321 19.70 9.85 -0.55
C ALA A 321 20.24 9.12 0.68
N ARG A 322 20.11 9.71 1.88
CA ARG A 322 20.51 9.08 3.14
C ARG A 322 19.66 7.85 3.48
N ILE A 323 18.35 7.96 3.29
CA ILE A 323 17.41 6.85 3.50
C ILE A 323 17.72 5.72 2.53
N ALA A 324 17.94 6.02 1.24
CA ALA A 324 18.27 5.03 0.23
C ALA A 324 19.60 4.31 0.52
N ALA A 325 20.63 5.06 0.93
CA ALA A 325 21.92 4.47 1.34
C ALA A 325 21.78 3.53 2.54
N PHE A 326 20.92 3.87 3.50
CA PHE A 326 20.62 2.99 4.62
C PHE A 326 19.91 1.71 4.18
N GLU A 327 18.93 1.81 3.28
CA GLU A 327 18.24 0.65 2.72
C GLU A 327 19.15 -0.23 1.86
N GLU A 328 20.10 0.36 1.14
CA GLU A 328 21.13 -0.40 0.41
C GLU A 328 21.96 -1.29 1.32
N LYS A 329 22.12 -0.92 2.58
CA LYS A 329 22.76 -1.75 3.62
C LYS A 329 21.79 -2.82 4.16
N ILE A 330 20.60 -2.42 4.61
CA ILE A 330 19.73 -3.31 5.40
C ILE A 330 18.97 -4.34 4.57
N LEU A 331 18.61 -4.03 3.31
CA LEU A 331 17.83 -4.96 2.48
C LEU A 331 18.64 -6.22 2.11
N PRO A 332 19.89 -6.14 1.62
CA PRO A 332 20.71 -7.33 1.38
C PRO A 332 21.04 -8.10 2.67
N GLU A 333 21.31 -7.39 3.77
CA GLU A 333 21.56 -8.00 5.09
C GLU A 333 20.35 -8.82 5.54
N TYR A 334 19.15 -8.26 5.45
CA TYR A 334 17.93 -8.99 5.82
C TYR A 334 17.70 -10.21 4.91
N GLU A 335 17.96 -10.12 3.61
CA GLU A 335 17.83 -11.26 2.69
C GLU A 335 18.80 -12.39 3.05
N GLN A 336 20.04 -12.05 3.43
CA GLN A 336 21.02 -13.02 3.93
C GLN A 336 20.51 -13.72 5.20
N VAL A 337 20.04 -12.95 6.19
CA VAL A 337 19.46 -13.47 7.43
C VAL A 337 18.25 -14.35 7.15
N ARG A 338 17.39 -13.96 6.20
CA ARG A 338 16.22 -14.74 5.80
C ARG A 338 16.60 -16.08 5.17
N GLU A 339 17.67 -16.11 4.37
CA GLU A 339 18.14 -17.37 3.80
C GLU A 339 18.79 -18.26 4.87
N GLU A 340 19.54 -17.71 5.81
CA GLU A 340 20.07 -18.46 6.96
C GLU A 340 18.91 -19.03 7.82
N ALA A 341 17.89 -18.24 8.07
CA ALA A 341 16.68 -18.70 8.77
C ALA A 341 15.98 -19.84 8.00
N ARG A 342 15.97 -19.80 6.66
CA ARG A 342 15.45 -20.89 5.82
C ARG A 342 16.21 -22.19 6.04
N GLN A 343 17.54 -22.15 6.11
CA GLN A 343 18.35 -23.33 6.37
C GLN A 343 18.08 -23.89 7.76
N LEU A 344 17.95 -23.03 8.76
CA LEU A 344 17.54 -23.44 10.12
C LEU A 344 16.17 -24.10 10.12
N LEU A 345 15.18 -23.54 9.40
CA LEU A 345 13.85 -24.13 9.31
C LEU A 345 13.87 -25.49 8.63
N LYS A 346 14.65 -25.67 7.56
CA LYS A 346 14.86 -26.98 6.91
C LYS A 346 15.51 -27.99 7.83
N ALA A 347 16.36 -27.54 8.74
CA ALA A 347 16.97 -28.36 9.77
C ALA A 347 16.07 -28.61 11.00
N GLY A 348 14.81 -28.16 10.99
CA GLY A 348 13.89 -28.29 12.11
C GLY A 348 14.12 -27.32 13.28
N LYS A 349 15.06 -26.40 13.16
CA LYS A 349 15.47 -25.42 14.18
C LYS A 349 14.62 -24.15 14.18
N LYS A 350 13.30 -24.30 14.31
CA LYS A 350 12.33 -23.22 14.20
C LYS A 350 12.59 -22.07 15.18
N THR A 351 12.90 -22.39 16.45
CA THR A 351 13.13 -21.36 17.47
C THR A 351 14.35 -20.49 17.15
N GLU A 352 15.43 -21.09 16.66
CA GLU A 352 16.65 -20.39 16.27
C GLU A 352 16.35 -19.48 15.06
N ALA A 353 15.64 -19.97 14.05
CA ALA A 353 15.25 -19.18 12.88
C ALA A 353 14.40 -17.97 13.26
N VAL A 354 13.39 -18.14 14.12
CA VAL A 354 12.52 -17.07 14.59
C VAL A 354 13.33 -16.03 15.38
N LYS A 355 14.21 -16.48 16.27
CA LYS A 355 15.08 -15.56 17.03
C LYS A 355 15.97 -14.74 16.09
N LEU A 356 16.62 -15.39 15.12
CA LEU A 356 17.51 -14.74 14.16
C LEU A 356 16.78 -13.63 13.37
N LEU A 357 15.58 -13.91 12.85
CA LEU A 357 14.76 -12.94 12.13
C LEU A 357 14.34 -11.76 12.99
N ASN A 358 13.89 -12.03 14.22
CA ASN A 358 13.43 -11.00 15.14
C ASN A 358 14.56 -10.12 15.65
N ASP A 359 15.74 -10.68 15.93
CA ASP A 359 16.93 -9.93 16.32
C ASP A 359 17.40 -8.99 15.20
N CYS A 360 17.39 -9.47 13.94
CA CYS A 360 17.69 -8.65 12.77
C CYS A 360 16.70 -7.49 12.65
N TYR A 361 15.40 -7.75 12.72
CA TYR A 361 14.36 -6.73 12.68
C TYR A 361 14.53 -5.68 13.78
N ALA A 362 14.73 -6.11 15.03
CA ALA A 362 14.86 -5.20 16.17
C ALA A 362 16.06 -4.27 16.01
N ARG A 363 17.20 -4.77 15.53
CA ARG A 363 18.40 -3.98 15.25
C ARG A 363 18.15 -2.98 14.10
N GLN A 364 17.64 -3.44 12.98
CA GLN A 364 17.37 -2.58 11.82
C GLN A 364 16.33 -1.51 12.13
N TYR A 365 15.32 -1.83 12.93
CA TYR A 365 14.35 -0.85 13.43
C TYR A 365 15.03 0.24 14.28
N ALA A 366 15.87 -0.14 15.23
CA ALA A 366 16.56 0.82 16.10
C ALA A 366 17.49 1.75 15.31
N GLU A 367 18.25 1.19 14.34
CA GLU A 367 19.13 1.95 13.46
C GLU A 367 18.32 2.91 12.56
N ALA A 368 17.19 2.45 11.99
CA ALA A 368 16.33 3.27 11.16
C ALA A 368 15.68 4.42 11.93
N LEU A 369 15.18 4.16 13.15
CA LEU A 369 14.62 5.21 14.02
C LEU A 369 15.67 6.24 14.39
N LYS A 370 16.90 5.80 14.70
CA LYS A 370 18.03 6.68 14.97
C LYS A 370 18.34 7.58 13.78
N LEU A 371 18.44 7.00 12.57
CA LEU A 371 18.68 7.74 11.33
C LEU A 371 17.61 8.83 11.11
N LEU A 372 16.32 8.49 11.24
CA LEU A 372 15.23 9.46 11.02
C LEU A 372 15.28 10.60 12.06
N LYS A 373 15.61 10.30 13.32
CA LYS A 373 15.78 11.33 14.37
C LYS A 373 17.01 12.22 14.13
N GLU A 374 18.11 11.67 13.62
CA GLU A 374 19.30 12.44 13.23
C GLU A 374 18.98 13.39 12.08
N ILE A 375 18.30 12.91 11.04
CA ILE A 375 17.86 13.74 9.92
C ILE A 375 16.92 14.86 10.42
N ASP A 376 15.98 14.54 11.33
CA ASP A 376 15.08 15.54 11.92
C ASP A 376 15.86 16.62 12.68
N ALA A 377 16.79 16.24 13.52
CA ALA A 377 17.62 17.17 14.31
C ALA A 377 18.50 18.07 13.42
N GLU A 378 19.09 17.52 12.36
CA GLU A 378 19.90 18.27 11.39
C GLU A 378 19.03 19.25 10.58
N SER A 379 17.86 18.82 10.14
CA SER A 379 16.93 19.65 9.36
C SER A 379 16.42 20.88 10.10
N VAL A 380 16.43 20.86 11.43
CA VAL A 380 16.09 22.03 12.27
C VAL A 380 17.23 23.06 12.27
N LYS A 381 18.50 22.58 12.27
CA LYS A 381 19.70 23.45 12.34
C LYS A 381 20.03 24.13 11.03
N ASP A 382 19.72 23.47 9.91
CA ASP A 382 19.92 24.00 8.55
C ASP A 382 18.59 23.96 7.77
N PRO A 383 17.64 24.87 8.08
CA PRO A 383 16.42 24.97 7.31
C PRO A 383 16.79 25.40 5.89
N LEU A 384 16.38 24.59 4.92
CA LEU A 384 16.59 24.83 3.49
C LEU A 384 16.09 26.25 3.13
N LYS A 385 16.99 27.19 3.01
CA LYS A 385 16.72 28.46 2.32
C LYS A 385 16.57 28.10 0.85
N GLY A 386 15.32 28.16 0.37
CA GLY A 386 14.89 27.81 -0.96
C GLY A 386 15.90 28.05 -2.09
N GLU A 387 16.88 27.17 -2.23
CA GLU A 387 17.68 27.10 -3.44
C GLU A 387 16.80 26.60 -4.57
N LYS A 388 16.69 27.42 -5.60
CA LYS A 388 16.02 27.05 -6.84
C LYS A 388 16.77 25.87 -7.44
N ILE A 389 16.23 24.67 -7.29
CA ILE A 389 16.78 23.46 -7.90
C ILE A 389 16.67 23.58 -9.43
N PRO A 390 17.74 23.22 -10.18
CA PRO A 390 17.69 23.20 -11.64
C PRO A 390 16.53 22.34 -12.17
N ALA A 391 15.91 22.75 -13.27
CA ALA A 391 14.70 22.17 -13.83
C ALA A 391 14.91 20.79 -14.49
N GLU A 392 16.10 20.22 -14.46
CA GLU A 392 16.47 19.00 -15.19
C GLU A 392 17.05 17.94 -14.22
N VAL A 393 16.23 16.97 -13.86
CA VAL A 393 16.58 15.54 -13.69
C VAL A 393 15.31 14.72 -13.86
#